data_c901dc13e038d1fa772c33ba487c4375
#
_entry.id   c901dc13e038d1fa772c33ba487c4375
#
_cell.length_a   1.000
_cell.length_b   1.000
_cell.length_c   1.000
_cell.angle_alpha   90.00
_cell.angle_beta   90.00
_cell.angle_gamma   90.00
#
_symmetry.space_group_name_H-M   'P 1'
#
loop_
_entity.id
_entity.type
_entity.pdbx_description
1 polymer ?
#
loop_
_entity_poly.entity_id
_entity_poly.type
_entity_poly.pdbx_seq_one_letter_code
_entity_poly.pdbx_strand_id
1 'polypeptide(L)'
;MTDQEIIDYVKYHSSGKVKIAFTDMDGVLRGKYISGDKFLTAIESTTNFCDVIFGWDMSDVCYDNSKFTGWHTGYPDSPARIDMNTFRKIPWENDVPFFLGELIDVKGDPCNVCPRQLLKKVLGDAGKEGYTPFFAQ
;
A
#
# COMPACT_ATOMS: atom_id res chain seq x y z
N MET A 1 7.81 -13.49 -11.68
CA MET A 1 6.57 -13.48 -12.48
C MET A 1 6.50 -12.14 -13.18
N THR A 2 6.09 -12.13 -14.43
CA THR A 2 5.78 -10.91 -15.18
C THR A 2 4.45 -10.32 -14.69
N ASP A 3 4.19 -9.05 -14.98
CA ASP A 3 2.90 -8.43 -14.61
C ASP A 3 1.70 -9.17 -15.22
N GLN A 4 1.84 -9.67 -16.46
CA GLN A 4 0.78 -10.44 -17.08
C GLN A 4 0.51 -11.78 -16.36
N GLU A 5 1.55 -12.49 -15.94
CA GLU A 5 1.38 -13.73 -15.16
C GLU A 5 0.70 -13.46 -13.80
N ILE A 6 0.98 -12.31 -13.17
CA ILE A 6 0.33 -11.89 -11.92
C ILE A 6 -1.14 -11.55 -12.16
N ILE A 7 -1.44 -10.81 -13.24
CA ILE A 7 -2.80 -10.47 -13.64
C ILE A 7 -3.61 -11.75 -13.91
N ASP A 8 -3.06 -12.68 -14.66
CA ASP A 8 -3.71 -13.96 -14.96
C ASP A 8 -3.92 -14.79 -13.68
N TYR A 9 -2.92 -14.79 -12.79
CA TYR A 9 -3.05 -15.45 -11.48
C TYR A 9 -4.22 -14.88 -10.68
N VAL A 10 -4.33 -13.56 -10.58
CA VAL A 10 -5.46 -12.91 -9.86
C VAL A 10 -6.80 -13.23 -10.52
N LYS A 11 -6.85 -13.14 -11.86
CA LYS A 11 -8.07 -13.36 -12.64
C LYS A 11 -8.65 -14.76 -12.46
N TYR A 12 -7.79 -15.76 -12.38
CA TYR A 12 -8.21 -17.17 -12.31
C TYR A 12 -8.11 -17.77 -10.91
N HIS A 13 -7.72 -16.98 -9.90
CA HIS A 13 -7.63 -17.48 -8.54
C HIS A 13 -9.01 -17.81 -7.95
N SER A 14 -9.15 -19.02 -7.41
CA SER A 14 -10.44 -19.58 -6.97
C SER A 14 -11.15 -18.77 -5.87
N SER A 15 -10.42 -18.00 -5.06
CA SER A 15 -11.02 -17.17 -4.02
C SER A 15 -11.76 -15.94 -4.56
N GLY A 16 -11.46 -15.52 -5.81
CA GLY A 16 -12.02 -14.31 -6.42
C GLY A 16 -11.65 -13.01 -5.70
N LYS A 17 -10.68 -13.04 -4.78
CA LYS A 17 -10.29 -11.88 -3.94
C LYS A 17 -8.79 -11.67 -3.92
N VAL A 18 -8.40 -10.43 -3.65
CA VAL A 18 -7.02 -9.97 -3.49
C VAL A 18 -6.92 -9.23 -2.16
N LYS A 19 -5.87 -9.47 -1.41
CA LYS A 19 -5.54 -8.71 -0.20
C LYS A 19 -4.60 -7.58 -0.56
N ILE A 20 -4.93 -6.36 -0.20
CA ILE A 20 -4.06 -5.19 -0.34
C ILE A 20 -3.79 -4.58 1.03
N ALA A 21 -2.57 -4.10 1.26
CA ALA A 21 -2.21 -3.48 2.52
C ALA A 21 -1.31 -2.26 2.32
N PHE A 22 -1.39 -1.35 3.27
CA PHE A 22 -0.66 -0.09 3.32
C PHE A 22 0.06 -0.02 4.67
N THR A 23 1.23 0.58 4.71
CA THR A 23 2.00 0.75 5.93
C THR A 23 1.53 2.00 6.66
N ASP A 24 1.13 1.88 7.92
CA ASP A 24 0.84 3.03 8.77
C ASP A 24 2.11 3.68 9.33
N MET A 25 1.96 4.69 10.21
CA MET A 25 3.11 5.44 10.77
C MET A 25 4.02 4.59 11.67
N ASP A 26 3.49 3.54 12.27
CA ASP A 26 4.22 2.62 13.16
C ASP A 26 4.77 1.38 12.41
N GLY A 27 4.56 1.31 11.09
CA GLY A 27 5.00 0.19 10.26
C GLY A 27 4.02 -0.99 10.25
N VAL A 28 2.85 -0.87 10.86
CA VAL A 28 1.81 -1.91 10.85
C VAL A 28 1.12 -1.91 9.49
N LEU A 29 0.87 -3.11 8.96
CA LEU A 29 0.12 -3.28 7.71
C LEU A 29 -1.38 -3.17 7.95
N ARG A 30 -1.99 -2.16 7.36
CA ARG A 30 -3.43 -1.92 7.35
C ARG A 30 -4.00 -2.28 6.00
N GLY A 31 -4.96 -3.18 5.96
CA GLY A 31 -5.39 -3.68 4.66
C GLY A 31 -6.84 -4.09 4.59
N LYS A 32 -7.24 -4.47 3.38
CA LYS A 32 -8.57 -4.99 3.08
C LYS A 32 -8.50 -6.02 1.96
N TYR A 33 -9.55 -6.82 1.83
CA TYR A 33 -9.79 -7.61 0.64
C TYR A 33 -10.59 -6.81 -0.37
N ILE A 34 -10.24 -6.95 -1.63
CA ILE A 34 -11.03 -6.46 -2.77
C ILE A 34 -11.29 -7.63 -3.72
N SER A 35 -12.30 -7.52 -4.57
CA SER A 35 -12.54 -8.51 -5.63
C SER A 35 -11.43 -8.47 -6.68
N GLY A 36 -11.21 -9.59 -7.38
CA GLY A 36 -10.28 -9.64 -8.51
C GLY A 36 -10.60 -8.58 -9.56
N ASP A 37 -11.87 -8.38 -9.91
CA ASP A 37 -12.30 -7.36 -10.89
C ASP A 37 -11.94 -5.94 -10.42
N LYS A 38 -12.16 -5.64 -9.13
CA LYS A 38 -11.77 -4.35 -8.55
C LYS A 38 -10.26 -4.15 -8.57
N PHE A 39 -9.50 -5.21 -8.33
CA PHE A 39 -8.04 -5.17 -8.44
C PHE A 39 -7.60 -4.85 -9.87
N LEU A 40 -8.17 -5.54 -10.88
CA LEU A 40 -7.83 -5.31 -12.29
C LEU A 40 -8.10 -3.86 -12.70
N THR A 41 -9.21 -3.28 -12.26
CA THR A 41 -9.48 -1.85 -12.48
C THR A 41 -8.48 -0.95 -11.75
N ALA A 42 -8.10 -1.31 -10.52
CA ALA A 42 -7.23 -0.49 -9.66
C ALA A 42 -5.78 -0.42 -10.16
N ILE A 43 -5.28 -1.46 -10.84
CA ILE A 43 -3.92 -1.44 -11.41
C ILE A 43 -3.82 -0.59 -12.69
N GLU A 44 -4.92 -0.39 -13.40
CA GLU A 44 -4.99 0.49 -14.58
C GLU A 44 -5.19 1.97 -14.21
N SER A 45 -5.64 2.23 -12.97
CA SER A 45 -5.94 3.58 -12.49
C SER A 45 -5.42 3.79 -11.06
N THR A 46 -6.33 3.93 -10.11
CA THR A 46 -6.06 4.01 -8.67
C THR A 46 -7.18 3.33 -7.89
N THR A 47 -6.90 3.00 -6.64
CA THR A 47 -7.92 2.66 -5.64
C THR A 47 -7.95 3.74 -4.57
N ASN A 48 -8.83 3.63 -3.60
CA ASN A 48 -8.90 4.55 -2.47
C ASN A 48 -8.67 3.81 -1.16
N PHE A 49 -8.00 4.49 -0.24
CA PHE A 49 -7.82 4.01 1.12
C PHE A 49 -7.87 5.18 2.10
N CYS A 50 -8.53 4.98 3.25
CA CYS A 50 -8.65 6.03 4.25
C CYS A 50 -7.28 6.46 4.77
N ASP A 51 -7.04 7.75 4.80
CA ASP A 51 -5.77 8.33 5.26
C ASP A 51 -5.60 8.32 6.77
N VAL A 52 -6.61 7.85 7.51
CA VAL A 52 -6.55 7.63 8.97
C VAL A 52 -5.33 6.83 9.41
N ILE A 53 -4.80 5.96 8.55
CA ILE A 53 -3.56 5.19 8.81
C ILE A 53 -2.35 6.08 9.11
N PHE A 54 -2.40 7.36 8.79
CA PHE A 54 -1.37 8.34 9.13
C PHE A 54 -1.79 9.24 10.32
N GLY A 55 -2.95 8.99 10.90
CA GLY A 55 -3.52 9.76 11.99
C GLY A 55 -3.79 8.98 13.28
N TRP A 56 -3.37 7.72 13.36
CA TRP A 56 -3.52 6.87 14.55
C TRP A 56 -2.25 6.08 14.85
N ASP A 57 -2.19 5.49 16.05
CA ASP A 57 -1.11 4.61 16.46
C ASP A 57 -1.39 3.13 16.15
N MET A 58 -0.47 2.26 16.55
CA MET A 58 -0.59 0.81 16.36
C MET A 58 -1.78 0.16 17.09
N SER A 59 -2.38 0.86 18.06
CA SER A 59 -3.55 0.42 18.82
C SER A 59 -4.87 1.04 18.32
N ASP A 60 -4.84 1.68 17.15
CA ASP A 60 -5.98 2.36 16.51
C ASP A 60 -6.47 3.59 17.30
N VAL A 61 -5.59 4.20 18.11
CA VAL A 61 -5.91 5.44 18.84
C VAL A 61 -5.50 6.64 17.99
N CYS A 62 -6.47 7.48 17.65
CA CYS A 62 -6.23 8.67 16.85
C CYS A 62 -5.39 9.70 17.60
N TYR A 63 -4.43 10.32 16.91
CA TYR A 63 -3.61 11.40 17.45
C TYR A 63 -4.44 12.70 17.55
N ASP A 64 -4.37 13.36 18.70
CA ASP A 64 -5.09 14.63 18.93
C ASP A 64 -4.46 15.82 18.19
N ASN A 65 -3.17 15.73 17.86
CA ASN A 65 -2.37 16.83 17.30
C ASN A 65 -1.87 16.58 15.88
N SER A 66 -2.39 15.60 15.19
CA SER A 66 -2.02 15.33 13.79
C SER A 66 -2.41 16.51 12.90
N LYS A 67 -1.47 16.91 12.02
CA LYS A 67 -1.69 18.01 11.06
C LYS A 67 -2.14 17.52 9.69
N PHE A 68 -1.75 16.30 9.32
CA PHE A 68 -2.05 15.77 7.98
C PHE A 68 -3.48 15.27 7.88
N THR A 69 -3.91 14.43 8.82
CA THR A 69 -5.25 13.87 8.88
C THR A 69 -5.73 13.80 10.33
N GLY A 70 -7.03 13.97 10.56
CA GLY A 70 -7.60 14.02 11.90
C GLY A 70 -9.07 14.39 11.85
N TRP A 71 -9.68 14.64 12.99
CA TRP A 71 -11.06 15.11 13.07
C TRP A 71 -11.33 16.39 12.27
N HIS A 72 -10.31 17.24 12.12
CA HIS A 72 -10.39 18.48 11.35
C HIS A 72 -10.47 18.26 9.83
N THR A 73 -10.03 17.12 9.33
CA THR A 73 -10.12 16.74 7.90
C THR A 73 -11.26 15.77 7.63
N GLY A 74 -11.81 15.11 8.67
CA GLY A 74 -12.82 14.07 8.56
C GLY A 74 -12.29 12.75 8.03
N TYR A 75 -10.97 12.51 8.09
CA TYR A 75 -10.31 11.26 7.66
C TYR A 75 -10.73 10.81 6.25
N PRO A 76 -10.49 11.59 5.21
CA PRO A 76 -10.96 11.24 3.87
C PRO A 76 -10.26 10.01 3.30
N ASP A 77 -10.90 9.39 2.32
CA ASP A 77 -10.24 8.44 1.44
C ASP A 77 -9.25 9.19 0.53
N SER A 78 -8.01 8.74 0.51
CA SER A 78 -6.97 9.24 -0.40
C SER A 78 -6.74 8.27 -1.55
N PRO A 79 -6.38 8.75 -2.73
CA PRO A 79 -5.98 7.90 -3.84
C PRO A 79 -4.79 7.03 -3.46
N ALA A 80 -4.79 5.80 -3.95
CA ALA A 80 -3.73 4.84 -3.66
C ALA A 80 -3.36 4.03 -4.90
N ARG A 81 -2.09 3.71 -5.03
CA ARG A 81 -1.53 2.88 -6.10
C ARG A 81 -1.08 1.54 -5.54
N ILE A 82 -1.41 0.46 -6.22
CA ILE A 82 -0.95 -0.90 -5.90
C ILE A 82 0.43 -1.10 -6.53
N ASP A 83 1.39 -1.57 -5.74
CA ASP A 83 2.75 -1.89 -6.20
C ASP A 83 2.82 -3.36 -6.65
N MET A 84 2.78 -3.59 -7.97
CA MET A 84 2.81 -4.91 -8.57
C MET A 84 4.08 -5.71 -8.22
N ASN A 85 5.20 -5.04 -7.97
CA ASN A 85 6.47 -5.68 -7.59
C ASN A 85 6.42 -6.33 -6.21
N THR A 86 5.37 -6.05 -5.43
CA THR A 86 5.20 -6.61 -4.08
C THR A 86 4.34 -7.85 -4.04
N PHE A 87 3.96 -8.38 -5.19
CA PHE A 87 3.15 -9.59 -5.27
C PHE A 87 3.69 -10.71 -4.38
N ARG A 88 2.81 -11.27 -3.58
CA ARG A 88 3.05 -12.48 -2.76
C ARG A 88 1.79 -13.34 -2.75
N LYS A 89 1.98 -14.61 -2.52
CA LYS A 89 0.91 -15.55 -2.19
C LYS A 89 0.86 -15.73 -0.69
N ILE A 90 -0.32 -15.78 -0.11
CA ILE A 90 -0.50 -16.03 1.33
C ILE A 90 -0.79 -17.52 1.53
N PRO A 91 0.21 -18.36 1.91
CA PRO A 91 0.05 -19.81 1.92
C PRO A 91 -1.06 -20.30 2.85
N TRP A 92 -1.22 -19.68 4.01
CA TRP A 92 -2.24 -20.03 5.01
C TRP A 92 -3.64 -19.51 4.68
N GLU A 93 -3.80 -18.77 3.57
CA GLU A 93 -5.06 -18.28 3.04
C GLU A 93 -5.34 -18.87 1.64
N ASN A 94 -4.93 -20.11 1.37
CA ASN A 94 -5.05 -20.76 0.07
C ASN A 94 -4.41 -19.96 -1.07
N ASP A 95 -3.22 -19.45 -0.85
CA ASP A 95 -2.44 -18.69 -1.82
C ASP A 95 -3.13 -17.42 -2.34
N VAL A 96 -4.00 -16.80 -1.53
CA VAL A 96 -4.63 -15.52 -1.89
C VAL A 96 -3.56 -14.52 -2.30
N PRO A 97 -3.73 -13.85 -3.46
CA PRO A 97 -2.79 -12.83 -3.91
C PRO A 97 -2.77 -11.65 -2.93
N PHE A 98 -1.56 -11.19 -2.60
CA PHE A 98 -1.30 -10.09 -1.69
C PHE A 98 -0.40 -9.05 -2.34
N PHE A 99 -0.71 -7.77 -2.13
CA PHE A 99 0.08 -6.64 -2.59
C PHE A 99 0.18 -5.56 -1.53
N LEU A 100 1.29 -4.83 -1.56
CA LEU A 100 1.40 -3.55 -0.87
C LEU A 100 0.93 -2.41 -1.78
N GLY A 101 0.36 -1.39 -1.15
CA GLY A 101 -0.02 -0.15 -1.80
C GLY A 101 0.64 1.06 -1.15
N GLU A 102 0.51 2.19 -1.81
CA GLU A 102 1.03 3.48 -1.38
C GLU A 102 -0.02 4.55 -1.62
N LEU A 103 -0.25 5.41 -0.62
CA LEU A 103 -1.10 6.57 -0.82
C LEU A 103 -0.36 7.59 -1.67
N ILE A 104 -1.10 8.21 -2.56
CA ILE A 104 -0.63 9.27 -3.45
C ILE A 104 -1.53 10.51 -3.26
N ASP A 105 -1.07 11.65 -3.70
CA ASP A 105 -1.91 12.85 -3.71
C ASP A 105 -2.85 12.87 -4.95
N VAL A 106 -3.67 13.89 -5.04
CA VAL A 106 -4.63 14.07 -6.15
C VAL A 106 -3.97 14.28 -7.52
N LYS A 107 -2.66 14.58 -7.55
CA LYS A 107 -1.87 14.73 -8.78
C LYS A 107 -1.17 13.42 -9.16
N GLY A 108 -1.23 12.40 -8.30
CA GLY A 108 -0.54 11.14 -8.47
C GLY A 108 0.90 11.14 -7.93
N ASP A 109 1.29 12.21 -7.23
CA ASP A 109 2.60 12.32 -6.59
C ASP A 109 2.65 11.53 -5.27
N PRO A 110 3.84 11.11 -4.81
CA PRO A 110 4.02 10.43 -3.54
C PRO A 110 3.45 11.24 -2.36
N CYS A 111 2.63 10.61 -1.52
CA CYS A 111 2.17 11.24 -0.30
C CYS A 111 3.34 11.44 0.67
N ASN A 112 3.60 12.70 1.07
CA ASN A 112 4.77 13.10 1.84
C ASN A 112 4.85 12.45 3.25
N VAL A 113 3.73 11.98 3.79
CA VAL A 113 3.68 11.33 5.12
C VAL A 113 3.72 9.81 5.02
N CYS A 114 3.69 9.24 3.82
CA CYS A 114 3.72 7.79 3.64
C CYS A 114 5.12 7.22 3.95
N PRO A 115 5.29 6.39 5.01
CA PRO A 115 6.60 5.85 5.40
C PRO A 115 7.25 5.02 4.28
N ARG A 116 6.46 4.25 3.54
CA ARG A 116 6.95 3.45 2.43
C ARG A 116 7.49 4.31 1.28
N GLN A 117 6.81 5.42 0.96
CA GLN A 117 7.29 6.37 -0.06
C GLN A 117 8.60 7.05 0.38
N LEU A 118 8.70 7.42 1.65
CA LEU A 118 9.92 7.97 2.22
C LEU A 118 11.08 6.97 2.12
N LEU A 119 10.84 5.71 2.48
CA LEU A 119 11.85 4.65 2.35
C LEU A 119 12.32 4.49 0.90
N LYS A 120 11.39 4.42 -0.06
CA LYS A 120 11.73 4.32 -1.50
C LYS A 120 12.59 5.50 -1.96
N LYS A 121 12.26 6.72 -1.50
CA LYS A 121 13.06 7.91 -1.80
C LYS A 121 14.49 7.79 -1.24
N VAL A 122 14.63 7.44 0.03
CA VAL A 122 15.94 7.30 0.69
C VAL A 122 16.78 6.21 0.02
N LEU A 123 16.18 5.07 -0.32
CA LEU A 123 16.87 4.00 -1.05
C LEU A 123 17.33 4.46 -2.44
N GLY A 124 16.51 5.23 -3.14
CA GLY A 124 16.87 5.80 -4.44
C GLY A 124 18.01 6.81 -4.34
N ASP A 125 18.02 7.66 -3.30
CA ASP A 125 19.08 8.62 -3.07
C ASP A 125 20.39 7.92 -2.67
N ALA A 126 20.35 6.91 -1.80
CA ALA A 126 21.52 6.08 -1.47
C ALA A 126 22.12 5.39 -2.70
N GLY A 127 21.27 4.88 -3.58
CA GLY A 127 21.71 4.25 -4.84
C GLY A 127 22.46 5.22 -5.77
N LYS A 128 22.05 6.50 -5.83
CA LYS A 128 22.76 7.53 -6.61
C LYS A 128 24.15 7.80 -6.07
N GLU A 129 24.33 7.67 -4.75
CA GLU A 129 25.63 7.81 -4.06
C GLU A 129 26.47 6.51 -4.07
N GLY A 130 25.99 5.46 -4.77
CA GLY A 130 26.71 4.20 -4.92
C GLY A 130 26.52 3.20 -3.76
N TYR A 131 25.57 3.45 -2.86
CA TYR A 131 25.26 2.53 -1.76
C TYR A 131 24.18 1.54 -2.17
N THR A 132 24.35 0.28 -1.78
CA THR A 132 23.30 -0.74 -1.87
C THR A 132 22.86 -1.11 -0.46
N PRO A 133 21.72 -0.58 0.01
CA PRO A 133 21.19 -0.89 1.34
C PRO A 133 20.83 -2.37 1.45
N PHE A 134 21.17 -2.98 2.58
CA PHE A 134 20.84 -4.35 2.94
C PHE A 134 20.17 -4.37 4.30
N PHE A 135 19.01 -5.04 4.38
CA PHE A 135 18.25 -5.19 5.62
C PHE A 135 18.38 -6.62 6.11
N ALA A 136 18.85 -6.78 7.35
CA ALA A 136 18.89 -8.07 8.04
C ALA A 136 17.79 -8.10 9.13
N GLN A 137 17.19 -9.28 9.33
CA GLN A 137 16.31 -9.58 10.45
C GLN A 137 17.06 -10.41 11.49
#